data_b9b4e0a2d3698ecd66ab3ffbd19df262
#
_entry.id   b9b4e0a2d3698ecd66ab3ffbd19df262
#
_cell.length_a   1.000
_cell.length_b   1.000
_cell.length_c   1.000
_cell.angle_alpha   90.00
_cell.angle_beta   90.00
_cell.angle_gamma   90.00
#
_symmetry.space_group_name_H-M   'P 1'
#
loop_
_entity.id
_entity.type
_entity.pdbx_description
1 polymer ?
#
loop_
_entity_poly.entity_id
_entity_poly.type
_entity_poly.pdbx_seq_one_letter_code
_entity_poly.pdbx_strand_id
1 'polypeptide(L)'
;MNNENNSVENSVDLNTPTTKILAIGNWTDKGLLKIDRLPVMIREVPATVNLYLTGAIEQWYIKPDISGVVFVMNVTDPAEAHRLLEKLPLGIAGMMEFDFIPLGPISPLRFLLKNESAD
;
A
#
# COMPACT_ATOMS: atom_id res chain seq x y z
N MET A 1 -10.62 26.79 -13.24
CA MET A 1 -9.65 27.01 -13.24
C MET A 1 -8.75 26.07 -13.74
N ASN A 2 -8.68 25.08 -13.38
CA ASN A 2 -7.77 24.14 -13.85
C ASN A 2 -8.26 23.30 -14.98
N ASN A 3 -9.37 23.66 -15.61
CA ASN A 3 -9.91 22.87 -16.69
C ASN A 3 -8.98 22.80 -17.87
N GLU A 4 -8.30 23.89 -18.14
CA GLU A 4 -7.37 23.89 -19.26
C GLU A 4 -6.23 22.93 -19.03
N ASN A 5 -5.69 22.94 -17.82
CA ASN A 5 -4.62 22.00 -17.49
C ASN A 5 -5.09 20.57 -17.58
N ASN A 6 -6.29 20.31 -17.10
CA ASN A 6 -6.84 18.96 -17.18
C ASN A 6 -7.03 18.54 -18.63
N SER A 7 -7.44 19.45 -19.49
CA SER A 7 -7.62 19.11 -20.88
C SER A 7 -6.31 18.77 -21.54
N VAL A 8 -5.24 19.53 -21.22
CA VAL A 8 -3.93 19.24 -21.77
C VAL A 8 -3.43 17.90 -21.30
N GLU A 9 -3.60 17.62 -20.01
CA GLU A 9 -3.18 16.33 -19.47
C GLU A 9 -3.92 15.19 -20.13
N ASN A 10 -5.23 15.35 -20.31
CA ASN A 10 -6.01 14.31 -20.94
C ASN A 10 -5.60 14.05 -22.37
N SER A 11 -5.26 15.12 -23.10
CA SER A 11 -4.88 14.98 -24.50
C SER A 11 -3.60 14.21 -24.67
N VAL A 12 -2.69 14.23 -23.69
CA VAL A 12 -1.46 13.44 -23.74
C VAL A 12 -1.54 12.20 -22.86
N ASP A 13 -2.72 11.97 -22.27
CA ASP A 13 -3.00 10.74 -21.52
C ASP A 13 -1.96 10.49 -20.43
N LEU A 14 -1.89 11.44 -19.50
CA LEU A 14 -0.99 11.32 -18.35
C LEU A 14 -1.64 10.64 -17.16
N ASN A 15 -2.87 10.17 -17.30
CA ASN A 15 -3.56 9.49 -16.21
C ASN A 15 -2.82 8.21 -15.84
N THR A 16 -2.67 8.01 -14.55
CA THR A 16 -1.97 6.84 -14.03
C THR A 16 -2.96 5.99 -13.24
N PRO A 17 -3.21 4.76 -13.70
CA PRO A 17 -4.07 3.87 -12.92
C PRO A 17 -3.36 3.39 -11.67
N THR A 18 -4.13 3.08 -10.64
CA THR A 18 -3.59 2.44 -9.45
C THR A 18 -3.48 0.96 -9.72
N THR A 19 -2.27 0.41 -9.64
CA THR A 19 -2.05 -1.01 -9.86
C THR A 19 -1.63 -1.75 -8.60
N LYS A 20 -1.16 -1.02 -7.59
CA LYS A 20 -0.74 -1.59 -6.31
C LYS A 20 -0.97 -0.57 -5.22
N ILE A 21 -0.95 -1.02 -3.98
CA ILE A 21 -1.06 -0.13 -2.83
C ILE A 21 0.15 -0.38 -1.93
N LEU A 22 0.83 0.68 -1.54
CA LEU A 22 1.87 0.62 -0.52
C LEU A 22 1.22 0.91 0.82
N ALA A 23 1.30 -0.03 1.75
CA ALA A 23 0.71 0.12 3.08
C ALA A 23 1.85 0.25 4.09
N ILE A 24 1.86 1.35 4.82
CA ILE A 24 2.88 1.62 5.82
C ILE A 24 2.22 1.55 7.19
N GLY A 25 2.62 0.55 7.99
CA GLY A 25 2.02 0.31 9.29
C GLY A 25 2.92 0.77 10.41
N ASN A 26 2.33 1.41 11.40
CA ASN A 26 3.04 1.87 12.59
C ASN A 26 2.27 1.43 13.83
N TRP A 27 3.00 1.14 14.91
CA TRP A 27 2.37 0.78 16.17
C TRP A 27 1.55 1.96 16.69
N THR A 28 0.36 1.66 17.18
CA THR A 28 -0.43 2.62 17.95
C THR A 28 0.04 2.60 19.38
N ASP A 29 -0.53 3.48 20.22
CA ASP A 29 -0.20 3.48 21.64
C ASP A 29 -0.46 2.12 22.27
N LYS A 30 -1.51 1.42 21.84
CA LYS A 30 -1.82 0.10 22.36
C LYS A 30 -0.77 -0.93 21.98
N GLY A 31 -0.05 -0.73 20.91
CA GLY A 31 0.94 -1.68 20.42
C GLY A 31 2.38 -1.30 20.74
N LEU A 32 2.62 -0.24 21.50
CA LEU A 32 3.98 0.22 21.73
C LEU A 32 4.79 -0.74 22.61
N LEU A 33 4.17 -1.40 23.57
CA LEU A 33 4.90 -2.28 24.47
C LEU A 33 4.97 -3.68 23.86
N LYS A 34 6.20 -4.19 23.75
CA LYS A 34 6.43 -5.49 23.17
C LYS A 34 5.66 -6.60 23.89
N ILE A 35 5.55 -6.51 25.23
CA ILE A 35 4.87 -7.53 25.99
C ILE A 35 3.39 -7.61 25.63
N ASP A 36 2.78 -6.50 25.30
CA ASP A 36 1.37 -6.48 24.90
C ASP A 36 1.18 -7.07 23.51
N ARG A 37 2.18 -6.94 22.63
CA ARG A 37 2.09 -7.42 21.26
C ARG A 37 2.27 -8.92 21.14
N LEU A 38 3.09 -9.52 21.99
CA LEU A 38 3.48 -10.91 21.82
C LEU A 38 2.30 -11.87 21.68
N PRO A 39 1.25 -11.80 22.52
CA PRO A 39 0.13 -12.73 22.34
C PRO A 39 -0.60 -12.55 21.04
N VAL A 40 -0.65 -11.32 20.53
CA VAL A 40 -1.33 -11.02 19.28
C VAL A 40 -0.48 -11.47 18.09
N MET A 41 0.85 -11.29 18.20
CA MET A 41 1.76 -11.65 17.11
C MET A 41 1.72 -13.14 16.79
N ILE A 42 1.47 -13.98 17.77
CA ILE A 42 1.36 -15.42 17.55
C ILE A 42 0.25 -15.72 16.53
N ARG A 43 -0.81 -14.93 16.52
CA ARG A 43 -1.90 -15.08 15.57
C ARG A 43 -1.70 -14.23 14.33
N GLU A 44 -1.01 -13.12 14.47
CA GLU A 44 -0.79 -12.19 13.35
C GLU A 44 0.07 -12.82 12.26
N VAL A 45 1.16 -13.49 12.64
CA VAL A 45 2.10 -14.02 11.66
C VAL A 45 1.42 -15.03 10.73
N PRO A 46 0.71 -16.05 11.24
CA PRO A 46 0.03 -16.98 10.33
C PRO A 46 -1.05 -16.30 9.49
N ALA A 47 -1.77 -15.33 10.05
CA ALA A 47 -2.81 -14.63 9.30
C ALA A 47 -2.22 -13.82 8.16
N THR A 48 -1.06 -13.17 8.40
CA THR A 48 -0.38 -12.41 7.36
C THR A 48 0.18 -13.34 6.29
N VAL A 49 0.72 -14.49 6.69
CA VAL A 49 1.19 -15.49 5.73
C VAL A 49 0.04 -15.96 4.84
N ASN A 50 -1.13 -16.20 5.40
CA ASN A 50 -2.29 -16.59 4.60
C ASN A 50 -2.66 -15.50 3.61
N LEU A 51 -2.63 -14.26 4.01
CA LEU A 51 -2.94 -13.14 3.12
C LEU A 51 -1.90 -13.04 2.00
N TYR A 52 -0.65 -13.32 2.32
CA TYR A 52 0.41 -13.39 1.31
C TYR A 52 0.14 -14.54 0.32
N LEU A 53 -0.26 -15.69 0.81
CA LEU A 53 -0.51 -16.85 -0.05
C LEU A 53 -1.71 -16.66 -0.96
N THR A 54 -2.66 -15.79 -0.59
CA THR A 54 -3.76 -15.46 -1.49
C THR A 54 -3.33 -14.52 -2.61
N GLY A 55 -2.12 -13.96 -2.54
CA GLY A 55 -1.63 -13.00 -3.51
C GLY A 55 -1.96 -11.55 -3.17
N ALA A 56 -2.70 -11.31 -2.09
CA ALA A 56 -3.07 -9.94 -1.74
C ALA A 56 -1.86 -9.13 -1.26
N ILE A 57 -0.92 -9.78 -0.58
CA ILE A 57 0.35 -9.14 -0.22
C ILE A 57 1.41 -9.69 -1.16
N GLU A 58 2.07 -8.80 -1.89
CA GLU A 58 3.12 -9.20 -2.82
C GLU A 58 4.47 -9.21 -2.13
N GLN A 59 4.75 -8.18 -1.33
CA GLN A 59 6.00 -8.03 -0.60
C GLN A 59 5.70 -7.46 0.76
N TRP A 60 6.49 -7.81 1.75
CA TRP A 60 6.35 -7.27 3.09
C TRP A 60 7.72 -7.10 3.70
N TYR A 61 7.88 -6.05 4.48
CA TYR A 61 9.14 -5.68 5.10
C TYR A 61 8.89 -5.17 6.50
N ILE A 62 9.89 -5.34 7.37
CA ILE A 62 9.86 -4.67 8.67
C ILE A 62 10.78 -3.46 8.60
N LYS A 63 10.39 -2.38 9.26
CA LYS A 63 11.29 -1.24 9.37
C LYS A 63 12.43 -1.59 10.31
N PRO A 64 13.69 -1.25 9.97
CA PRO A 64 14.83 -1.67 10.80
C PRO A 64 14.76 -1.21 12.25
N ASP A 65 14.11 -0.08 12.52
CA ASP A 65 13.93 0.41 13.88
C ASP A 65 12.76 -0.27 14.60
N ILE A 66 12.11 -1.23 13.94
CA ILE A 66 11.01 -2.03 14.49
C ILE A 66 9.80 -1.16 14.85
N SER A 67 9.68 0.01 14.23
CA SER A 67 8.53 0.89 14.46
C SER A 67 7.29 0.45 13.70
N GLY A 68 7.42 -0.50 12.77
CA GLY A 68 6.28 -0.94 11.99
C GLY A 68 6.71 -1.77 10.80
N VAL A 69 5.78 -1.92 9.86
CA VAL A 69 5.97 -2.78 8.68
C VAL A 69 5.55 -2.02 7.43
N VAL A 70 5.99 -2.54 6.29
CA VAL A 70 5.59 -2.02 4.99
C VAL A 70 5.15 -3.18 4.12
N PHE A 71 3.98 -3.08 3.53
CA PHE A 71 3.46 -4.08 2.60
C PHE A 71 3.29 -3.47 1.23
N VAL A 72 3.63 -4.24 0.19
CA VAL A 72 3.21 -3.93 -1.17
C VAL A 72 2.05 -4.86 -1.48
N MET A 73 0.87 -4.30 -1.73
CA MET A 73 -0.35 -5.07 -1.87
C MET A 73 -0.85 -5.07 -3.30
N ASN A 74 -1.30 -6.23 -3.75
CA ASN A 74 -1.86 -6.43 -5.09
C ASN A 74 -3.33 -6.16 -5.12
N VAL A 75 -3.72 -4.97 -4.66
CA VAL A 75 -5.08 -4.48 -4.76
C VAL A 75 -5.00 -3.08 -5.35
N THR A 76 -6.10 -2.62 -5.91
CA THR A 76 -6.10 -1.35 -6.62
C THR A 76 -6.92 -0.28 -5.92
N ASP A 77 -7.55 -0.63 -4.81
CA ASP A 77 -8.40 0.29 -4.05
C ASP A 77 -7.86 0.39 -2.62
N PRO A 78 -7.46 1.60 -2.17
CA PRO A 78 -6.99 1.76 -0.80
C PRO A 78 -8.01 1.29 0.24
N ALA A 79 -9.30 1.43 -0.04
CA ALA A 79 -10.33 0.98 0.89
C ALA A 79 -10.31 -0.53 1.05
N GLU A 80 -10.02 -1.25 -0.03
CA GLU A 80 -9.91 -2.71 0.05
C GLU A 80 -8.66 -3.11 0.82
N ALA A 81 -7.54 -2.43 0.60
CA ALA A 81 -6.32 -2.68 1.35
C ALA A 81 -6.57 -2.48 2.84
N HIS A 82 -7.24 -1.39 3.19
CA HIS A 82 -7.57 -1.09 4.58
C HIS A 82 -8.43 -2.20 5.19
N ARG A 83 -9.45 -2.62 4.47
CA ARG A 83 -10.36 -3.67 4.96
C ARG A 83 -9.63 -4.98 5.21
N LEU A 84 -8.71 -5.36 4.32
CA LEU A 84 -7.95 -6.60 4.47
C LEU A 84 -7.04 -6.55 5.68
N LEU A 85 -6.35 -5.42 5.89
CA LEU A 85 -5.39 -5.31 6.97
C LEU A 85 -6.06 -5.11 8.32
N GLU A 86 -7.24 -4.50 8.36
CA GLU A 86 -8.00 -4.35 9.60
C GLU A 86 -8.49 -5.67 10.16
N LYS A 87 -8.61 -6.67 9.32
CA LYS A 87 -9.06 -7.99 9.75
C LYS A 87 -7.94 -8.83 10.35
N LEU A 88 -6.70 -8.38 10.21
CA LEU A 88 -5.58 -9.06 10.83
C LEU A 88 -5.61 -8.85 12.35
N PRO A 89 -5.06 -9.78 13.12
CA PRO A 89 -5.12 -9.66 14.58
C PRO A 89 -4.62 -8.35 15.15
N LEU A 90 -3.53 -7.79 14.60
CA LEU A 90 -3.03 -6.49 15.08
C LEU A 90 -4.01 -5.38 14.77
N GLY A 91 -4.69 -5.44 13.64
CA GLY A 91 -5.71 -4.46 13.28
C GLY A 91 -6.91 -4.56 14.19
N ILE A 92 -7.39 -5.78 14.44
CA ILE A 92 -8.53 -6.01 15.31
C ILE A 92 -8.22 -5.52 16.73
N ALA A 93 -7.00 -5.75 17.20
CA ALA A 93 -6.58 -5.33 18.51
C ALA A 93 -6.32 -3.82 18.60
N GLY A 94 -6.35 -3.11 17.49
CA GLY A 94 -6.07 -1.68 17.46
C GLY A 94 -4.62 -1.34 17.76
N MET A 95 -3.70 -2.27 17.52
CA MET A 95 -2.29 -2.11 17.84
C MET A 95 -1.46 -1.54 16.70
N MET A 96 -2.01 -1.53 15.48
CA MET A 96 -1.30 -1.04 14.30
C MET A 96 -2.26 -0.25 13.43
N GLU A 97 -1.77 0.87 12.91
CA GLU A 97 -2.50 1.69 11.95
C GLU A 97 -1.68 1.78 10.68
N PHE A 98 -2.38 1.89 9.55
CA PHE A 98 -1.71 1.92 8.24
C PHE A 98 -2.06 3.18 7.49
N ASP A 99 -1.05 3.72 6.79
CA ASP A 99 -1.25 4.72 5.75
C ASP A 99 -1.15 4.01 4.42
N PHE A 100 -1.97 4.43 3.46
CA PHE A 100 -2.04 3.76 2.16
C PHE A 100 -1.67 4.72 1.06
N ILE A 101 -0.70 4.32 0.22
CA ILE A 101 -0.24 5.12 -0.90
C ILE A 101 -0.54 4.34 -2.17
N PRO A 102 -1.46 4.83 -3.02
CA PRO A 102 -1.70 4.18 -4.31
C PRO A 102 -0.47 4.33 -5.20
N LEU A 103 -0.15 3.26 -5.90
CA LEU A 103 1.00 3.22 -6.79
C LEU A 103 0.54 2.79 -8.18
N GLY A 104 1.19 3.32 -9.18
CA GLY A 104 0.92 2.94 -10.56
C GLY A 104 2.17 3.04 -11.41
N PRO A 105 2.06 2.69 -12.68
CA PRO A 105 3.21 2.82 -13.60
C PRO A 105 3.54 4.30 -13.79
N ILE A 106 4.77 4.58 -14.16
CA ILE A 106 5.19 5.96 -14.41
C ILE A 106 4.68 6.37 -15.78
N SER A 107 3.40 6.73 -15.83
CA SER A 107 2.74 7.07 -17.08
C SER A 107 3.39 8.22 -17.84
N PRO A 108 3.99 9.21 -17.18
CA PRO A 108 4.68 10.28 -17.93
C PRO A 108 5.81 9.80 -18.82
N LEU A 109 6.33 8.60 -18.60
CA LEU A 109 7.35 8.04 -19.50
C LEU A 109 6.84 7.90 -20.93
N ARG A 110 5.54 7.90 -21.12
CA ARG A 110 4.91 7.84 -22.43
C ARG A 110 5.35 9.00 -23.33
N PHE A 111 5.77 10.12 -22.75
CA PHE A 111 6.32 11.21 -23.51
C PHE A 111 7.59 10.80 -24.26
N LEU A 112 8.39 9.93 -23.65
CA LEU A 112 9.62 9.48 -24.30
C LEU A 112 9.30 8.61 -25.51
N LEU A 113 8.27 7.80 -25.42
CA LEU A 113 7.86 6.98 -26.56
C LEU A 113 7.35 7.86 -27.69
N LYS A 114 6.63 8.91 -27.34
CA LYS A 114 6.10 9.82 -28.34
C LYS A 114 7.22 10.55 -29.07
N ASN A 115 8.24 10.96 -28.35
CA ASN A 115 9.39 11.63 -28.95
C ASN A 115 10.12 10.71 -29.91
N GLU A 116 10.29 9.46 -29.55
CA GLU A 116 10.92 8.50 -30.44
C GLU A 116 10.11 8.32 -31.70
N SER A 117 8.80 8.28 -31.57
CA SER A 117 7.95 8.10 -32.73
C SER A 117 8.08 9.27 -33.69
N ALA A 118 8.34 10.45 -33.18
CA ALA A 118 8.46 11.62 -34.02
C ALA A 118 9.71 11.60 -34.88
N ASP A 119 10.71 10.88 -34.44
CA ASP A 119 11.95 10.78 -35.20
C ASP A 119 11.78 9.86 -36.38
#